data_ae7f2532a8015803f12caa520ec80c9e
#
_entry.id   ae7f2532a8015803f12caa520ec80c9e
#
_cell.length_a   1.000
_cell.length_b   1.000
_cell.length_c   1.000
_cell.angle_alpha   90.00
_cell.angle_beta   90.00
_cell.angle_gamma   90.00
#
_symmetry.space_group_name_H-M   'P 1'
#
loop_
_entity.id
_entity.type
_entity.pdbx_description
1 polymer ?
#
loop_
_entity_poly.entity_id
_entity_poly.type
_entity_poly.pdbx_seq_one_letter_code
_entity_poly.pdbx_strand_id
1 'polypeptide(L)'
;AKEVYIVYRRGAEEVPARAEEVHHAKEEGIIFKLLTNPVKIEGEDCLVKSIECVEMELGEPDDSGRRRPVVKEGSNFVIETGTVIVSIGQSPNPLIRQTTPGLDTQKWGGIIVEEETMKTSKDGVYAGGDVVTGAATVILAMGAGKTAAQAIDEALKKEDR
;
A
#
# COMPACT_ATOMS: atom_id res chain seq x y z
N ALA A 1 21.68 -10.95 -10.86
CA ALA A 1 20.64 -11.63 -11.64
C ALA A 1 20.94 -11.43 -13.13
N LYS A 2 20.52 -12.38 -13.98
CA LYS A 2 20.64 -12.21 -15.44
C LYS A 2 19.53 -11.30 -15.96
N GLU A 3 18.34 -11.46 -15.43
CA GLU A 3 17.15 -10.69 -15.75
C GLU A 3 16.43 -10.32 -14.47
N VAL A 4 15.85 -9.14 -14.44
CA VAL A 4 15.03 -8.65 -13.34
C VAL A 4 13.71 -8.17 -13.91
N TYR A 5 12.60 -8.64 -13.33
CA TYR A 5 11.25 -8.29 -13.75
C TYR A 5 10.52 -7.50 -12.66
N ILE A 6 9.82 -6.46 -13.06
CA ILE A 6 8.76 -5.85 -12.26
C ILE A 6 7.43 -6.32 -12.82
N VAL A 7 6.71 -7.13 -12.04
CA VAL A 7 5.38 -7.63 -12.40
C VAL A 7 4.33 -6.75 -11.74
N TYR A 8 3.47 -6.11 -12.54
CA TYR A 8 2.48 -5.16 -12.05
C TYR A 8 1.13 -5.34 -12.74
N ARG A 9 0.07 -5.42 -11.93
CA ARG A 9 -1.29 -5.78 -12.39
C ARG A 9 -2.04 -4.69 -13.16
N ARG A 10 -1.53 -3.45 -13.22
CA ARG A 10 -2.12 -2.33 -13.96
C ARG A 10 -1.20 -1.87 -15.08
N GLY A 11 -1.61 -0.83 -15.81
CA GLY A 11 -0.85 -0.22 -16.89
C GLY A 11 0.26 0.71 -16.41
N ALA A 12 0.96 1.31 -17.34
CA ALA A 12 2.08 2.21 -17.06
C ALA A 12 1.63 3.51 -16.36
N GLU A 13 0.44 4.00 -16.69
CA GLU A 13 -0.11 5.22 -16.11
C GLU A 13 -0.52 5.05 -14.63
N GLU A 14 -0.81 3.82 -14.22
CA GLU A 14 -1.20 3.50 -12.85
C GLU A 14 -0.02 3.09 -11.94
N VAL A 15 1.22 3.07 -12.46
CA VAL A 15 2.41 2.79 -11.65
C VAL A 15 2.62 3.91 -10.62
N PRO A 16 2.62 3.62 -9.32
CA PRO A 16 2.70 4.66 -8.27
C PRO A 16 4.11 5.22 -8.06
N ALA A 17 5.12 4.73 -8.80
CA ALA A 17 6.49 5.22 -8.74
C ALA A 17 6.64 6.56 -9.49
N ARG A 18 7.63 7.37 -9.11
CA ARG A 18 7.97 8.59 -9.84
C ARG A 18 8.49 8.27 -11.23
N ALA A 19 8.24 9.16 -12.19
CA ALA A 19 8.64 8.94 -13.59
C ALA A 19 10.15 8.71 -13.74
N GLU A 20 10.96 9.43 -12.96
CA GLU A 20 12.42 9.29 -12.94
C GLU A 20 12.84 7.90 -12.44
N GLU A 21 12.18 7.35 -11.43
CA GLU A 21 12.48 6.01 -10.89
C GLU A 21 12.18 4.92 -11.93
N VAL A 22 11.06 5.06 -12.65
CA VAL A 22 10.70 4.15 -13.75
C VAL A 22 11.72 4.26 -14.89
N HIS A 23 12.17 5.48 -15.20
CA HIS A 23 13.16 5.72 -16.25
C HIS A 23 14.50 5.06 -15.89
N HIS A 24 15.03 5.31 -14.69
CA HIS A 24 16.27 4.70 -14.22
C HIS A 24 16.19 3.17 -14.19
N ALA A 25 15.07 2.61 -13.73
CA ALA A 25 14.88 1.16 -13.74
C ALA A 25 14.96 0.56 -15.17
N LYS A 26 14.41 1.27 -16.16
CA LYS A 26 14.52 0.85 -17.57
C LYS A 26 15.95 0.98 -18.11
N GLU A 27 16.66 2.04 -17.75
CA GLU A 27 18.09 2.22 -18.13
C GLU A 27 18.97 1.11 -17.53
N GLU A 28 18.66 0.63 -16.33
CA GLU A 28 19.33 -0.52 -15.70
C GLU A 28 18.93 -1.87 -16.33
N GLY A 29 18.06 -1.89 -17.32
CA GLY A 29 17.63 -3.09 -18.03
C GLY A 29 16.54 -3.89 -17.31
N ILE A 30 15.83 -3.30 -16.34
CA ILE A 30 14.71 -3.95 -15.67
C ILE A 30 13.52 -4.06 -16.63
N ILE A 31 12.96 -5.26 -16.71
CA ILE A 31 11.85 -5.61 -17.62
C ILE A 31 10.53 -5.40 -16.89
N PHE A 32 9.68 -4.51 -17.41
CA PHE A 32 8.34 -4.27 -16.86
C PHE A 32 7.31 -5.20 -17.52
N LYS A 33 6.75 -6.13 -16.73
CA LYS A 33 5.60 -6.96 -17.07
C LYS A 33 4.34 -6.30 -16.52
N LEU A 34 3.85 -5.29 -17.22
CA LEU A 34 2.61 -4.60 -16.89
C LEU A 34 1.38 -5.43 -17.26
N LEU A 35 0.20 -5.06 -16.74
CA LEU A 35 -1.04 -5.81 -16.95
C LEU A 35 -0.85 -7.30 -16.65
N THR A 36 -0.09 -7.61 -15.63
CA THR A 36 0.30 -8.97 -15.26
C THR A 36 0.14 -9.15 -13.75
N ASN A 37 -0.61 -10.16 -13.36
CA ASN A 37 -0.83 -10.47 -11.93
C ASN A 37 -0.30 -11.86 -11.59
N PRO A 38 0.55 -11.98 -10.56
CA PRO A 38 0.97 -13.28 -10.04
C PRO A 38 -0.22 -14.07 -9.48
N VAL A 39 -0.27 -15.34 -9.79
CA VAL A 39 -1.30 -16.28 -9.33
C VAL A 39 -0.72 -17.29 -8.35
N LYS A 40 0.47 -17.83 -8.68
CA LYS A 40 1.12 -18.88 -7.88
C LYS A 40 2.64 -18.80 -7.99
N ILE A 41 3.32 -19.09 -6.89
CA ILE A 41 4.77 -19.30 -6.89
C ILE A 41 5.02 -20.80 -6.80
N GLU A 42 5.77 -21.33 -7.76
CA GLU A 42 6.14 -22.73 -7.80
C GLU A 42 7.56 -22.92 -7.28
N GLY A 43 7.74 -23.97 -6.50
CA GLY A 43 9.04 -24.31 -5.92
C GLY A 43 9.24 -25.81 -5.78
N GLU A 44 10.50 -26.21 -5.69
CA GLU A 44 10.93 -27.56 -5.42
C GLU A 44 12.13 -27.50 -4.47
N ASP A 45 12.21 -28.42 -3.51
CA ASP A 45 13.29 -28.50 -2.52
C ASP A 45 13.57 -27.16 -1.79
N CYS A 46 12.51 -26.46 -1.40
CA CYS A 46 12.58 -25.14 -0.76
C CYS A 46 13.20 -24.02 -1.63
N LEU A 47 13.31 -24.23 -2.94
CA LEU A 47 13.81 -23.24 -3.90
C LEU A 47 12.70 -22.83 -4.86
N VAL A 48 12.59 -21.52 -5.12
CA VAL A 48 11.69 -20.99 -6.15
C VAL A 48 12.17 -21.44 -7.52
N LYS A 49 11.24 -21.89 -8.36
CA LYS A 49 11.49 -22.31 -9.75
C LYS A 49 10.81 -21.39 -10.75
N SER A 50 9.60 -20.97 -10.46
CA SER A 50 8.84 -20.14 -11.35
C SER A 50 7.72 -19.40 -10.64
N ILE A 51 7.14 -18.42 -11.34
CA ILE A 51 5.93 -17.73 -10.95
C ILE A 51 4.90 -17.85 -12.08
N GLU A 52 3.71 -18.37 -11.76
CA GLU A 52 2.57 -18.38 -12.67
C GLU A 52 1.89 -17.01 -12.59
N CYS A 53 1.63 -16.43 -13.73
CA CYS A 53 0.97 -15.13 -13.90
C CYS A 53 -0.23 -15.25 -14.83
N VAL A 54 -1.12 -14.28 -14.76
CA VAL A 54 -2.26 -14.10 -15.66
C VAL A 54 -2.22 -12.69 -16.23
N GLU A 55 -2.63 -12.53 -17.49
CA GLU A 55 -2.80 -11.21 -18.09
C GLU A 55 -4.00 -10.48 -17.49
N MET A 56 -3.89 -9.16 -17.40
CA MET A 56 -4.94 -8.29 -16.90
C MET A 56 -5.42 -7.33 -17.98
N GLU A 57 -6.66 -6.90 -17.85
CA GLU A 57 -7.24 -5.81 -18.64
C GLU A 57 -7.62 -4.66 -17.69
N LEU A 58 -7.66 -3.44 -18.21
CA LEU A 58 -8.10 -2.28 -17.44
C LEU A 58 -9.59 -2.04 -17.69
N GLY A 59 -10.38 -2.22 -16.63
CA GLY A 59 -11.80 -1.89 -16.60
C GLY A 59 -12.06 -0.43 -16.22
N GLU A 60 -13.24 -0.16 -15.66
CA GLU A 60 -13.63 1.18 -15.20
C GLU A 60 -12.75 1.70 -14.06
N PRO A 61 -12.62 3.03 -13.92
CA PRO A 61 -11.91 3.64 -12.80
C PRO A 61 -12.51 3.26 -11.45
N ASP A 62 -11.65 3.07 -10.45
CA ASP A 62 -12.05 2.91 -9.05
C ASP A 62 -12.29 4.28 -8.38
N ASP A 63 -12.68 4.28 -7.08
CA ASP A 63 -12.94 5.50 -6.31
C ASP A 63 -11.70 6.45 -6.22
N SER A 64 -10.51 5.95 -6.50
CA SER A 64 -9.26 6.74 -6.58
C SER A 64 -8.97 7.29 -7.98
N GLY A 65 -9.85 7.05 -8.94
CA GLY A 65 -9.68 7.42 -10.35
C GLY A 65 -8.75 6.49 -11.14
N ARG A 66 -8.17 5.45 -10.52
CA ARG A 66 -7.32 4.47 -11.21
C ARG A 66 -8.14 3.33 -11.79
N ARG A 67 -7.83 2.93 -13.02
CA ARG A 67 -8.54 1.87 -13.73
C ARG A 67 -8.39 0.53 -13.00
N ARG A 68 -9.53 -0.15 -12.81
CA ARG A 68 -9.61 -1.40 -12.06
C ARG A 68 -9.00 -2.54 -12.90
N PRO A 69 -8.03 -3.33 -12.36
CA PRO A 69 -7.51 -4.48 -13.08
C PRO A 69 -8.53 -5.62 -13.07
N VAL A 70 -8.80 -6.20 -14.25
CA VAL A 70 -9.69 -7.33 -14.47
C VAL A 70 -8.87 -8.48 -15.05
N VAL A 71 -9.09 -9.69 -14.56
CA VAL A 71 -8.41 -10.89 -15.04
C VAL A 71 -8.91 -11.24 -16.45
N LYS A 72 -7.97 -11.45 -17.37
CA LYS A 72 -8.26 -12.02 -18.68
C LYS A 72 -8.23 -13.55 -18.58
N GLU A 73 -9.39 -14.17 -18.63
CA GLU A 73 -9.54 -15.61 -18.46
C GLU A 73 -8.72 -16.41 -19.48
N GLY A 74 -8.10 -17.50 -19.05
CA GLY A 74 -7.32 -18.41 -19.90
C GLY A 74 -5.99 -17.86 -20.40
N SER A 75 -5.51 -16.73 -19.86
CA SER A 75 -4.24 -16.08 -20.24
C SER A 75 -3.06 -16.46 -19.33
N ASN A 76 -3.17 -17.54 -18.58
CA ASN A 76 -2.11 -17.96 -17.68
C ASN A 76 -0.81 -18.29 -18.42
N PHE A 77 0.31 -17.84 -17.85
CA PHE A 77 1.65 -18.13 -18.36
C PHE A 77 2.64 -18.20 -17.19
N VAL A 78 3.80 -18.78 -17.46
CA VAL A 78 4.84 -19.01 -16.45
C VAL A 78 6.09 -18.18 -16.77
N ILE A 79 6.68 -17.59 -15.75
CA ILE A 79 8.00 -16.96 -15.80
C ILE A 79 8.94 -17.80 -14.93
N GLU A 80 9.98 -18.37 -15.53
CA GLU A 80 11.04 -19.06 -14.78
C GLU A 80 11.85 -18.04 -13.98
N THR A 81 11.99 -18.27 -12.69
CA THR A 81 12.74 -17.38 -11.79
C THR A 81 13.21 -18.14 -10.55
N GLY A 82 14.38 -17.77 -10.03
CA GLY A 82 14.92 -18.35 -8.79
C GLY A 82 14.62 -17.51 -7.55
N THR A 83 14.03 -16.33 -7.71
CA THR A 83 13.73 -15.42 -6.57
C THR A 83 12.49 -14.60 -6.87
N VAL A 84 11.58 -14.52 -5.90
CA VAL A 84 10.39 -13.64 -5.96
C VAL A 84 10.40 -12.73 -4.75
N ILE A 85 10.29 -11.42 -4.98
CA ILE A 85 10.16 -10.40 -3.94
C ILE A 85 8.74 -9.83 -4.01
N VAL A 86 7.99 -9.98 -2.92
CA VAL A 86 6.63 -9.44 -2.79
C VAL A 86 6.71 -8.00 -2.28
N SER A 87 6.42 -7.02 -3.15
CA SER A 87 6.52 -5.57 -2.87
C SER A 87 5.16 -4.88 -3.03
N ILE A 88 4.10 -5.45 -2.44
CA ILE A 88 2.72 -4.97 -2.57
C ILE A 88 2.30 -3.94 -1.53
N GLY A 89 3.26 -3.45 -0.73
CA GLY A 89 3.01 -2.53 0.38
C GLY A 89 2.49 -3.22 1.64
N GLN A 90 2.06 -2.41 2.59
CA GLN A 90 1.55 -2.87 3.87
C GLN A 90 0.19 -2.23 4.18
N SER A 91 -0.60 -2.90 5.00
CA SER A 91 -1.84 -2.39 5.57
C SER A 91 -1.66 -2.16 7.07
N PRO A 92 -2.46 -1.30 7.70
CA PRO A 92 -2.46 -1.13 9.15
C PRO A 92 -2.67 -2.47 9.87
N ASN A 93 -2.01 -2.63 11.02
CA ASN A 93 -2.15 -3.85 11.81
C ASN A 93 -3.62 -4.04 12.22
N PRO A 94 -4.29 -5.12 11.80
CA PRO A 94 -5.70 -5.35 12.10
C PRO A 94 -5.97 -5.53 13.60
N LEU A 95 -4.95 -5.86 14.40
CA LEU A 95 -5.08 -6.05 15.84
C LEU A 95 -5.66 -4.81 16.52
N ILE A 96 -5.20 -3.62 16.16
CA ILE A 96 -5.65 -2.36 16.79
C ILE A 96 -7.17 -2.21 16.66
N ARG A 97 -7.71 -2.32 15.45
CA ARG A 97 -9.18 -2.20 15.24
C ARG A 97 -9.97 -3.35 15.86
N GLN A 98 -9.40 -4.55 15.91
CA GLN A 98 -10.07 -5.74 16.44
C GLN A 98 -10.16 -5.73 17.98
N THR A 99 -9.17 -5.15 18.65
CA THR A 99 -9.08 -5.12 20.11
C THR A 99 -9.53 -3.80 20.73
N THR A 100 -9.92 -2.82 19.91
CA THR A 100 -10.32 -1.48 20.37
C THR A 100 -11.77 -1.16 19.94
N PRO A 101 -12.78 -1.69 20.63
CA PRO A 101 -14.17 -1.38 20.32
C PRO A 101 -14.48 0.12 20.39
N GLY A 102 -15.24 0.62 19.43
CA GLY A 102 -15.60 2.04 19.34
C GLY A 102 -14.53 2.94 18.72
N LEU A 103 -13.43 2.38 18.19
CA LEU A 103 -12.48 3.10 17.36
C LEU A 103 -12.94 3.03 15.90
N ASP A 104 -13.28 4.17 15.33
CA ASP A 104 -13.73 4.25 13.93
C ASP A 104 -12.55 4.07 12.97
N THR A 105 -12.78 3.24 11.96
CA THR A 105 -11.75 2.94 10.96
C THR A 105 -12.33 2.97 9.54
N GLN A 106 -11.49 3.31 8.59
CA GLN A 106 -11.79 3.24 7.16
C GLN A 106 -11.87 1.77 6.70
N LYS A 107 -12.45 1.54 5.52
CA LYS A 107 -12.57 0.19 4.94
C LYS A 107 -11.23 -0.55 4.80
N TRP A 108 -10.16 0.18 4.51
CA TRP A 108 -8.80 -0.36 4.38
C TRP A 108 -8.06 -0.54 5.72
N GLY A 109 -8.69 -0.14 6.83
CA GLY A 109 -8.18 -0.32 8.19
C GLY A 109 -7.47 0.88 8.80
N GLY A 110 -7.37 2.01 8.09
CA GLY A 110 -6.84 3.26 8.62
C GLY A 110 -7.74 3.85 9.70
N ILE A 111 -7.18 4.50 10.70
CA ILE A 111 -7.92 5.14 11.79
C ILE A 111 -8.53 6.45 11.28
N ILE A 112 -9.80 6.69 11.59
CA ILE A 112 -10.47 7.95 11.28
C ILE A 112 -10.15 8.96 12.38
N VAL A 113 -9.71 10.16 12.00
CA VAL A 113 -9.41 11.25 12.91
C VAL A 113 -10.02 12.56 12.41
N GLU A 114 -10.18 13.49 13.33
CA GLU A 114 -10.39 14.89 13.02
C GLU A 114 -9.07 15.51 12.57
N GLU A 115 -8.99 16.03 11.34
CA GLU A 115 -7.73 16.46 10.71
C GLU A 115 -7.01 17.59 11.47
N GLU A 116 -7.78 18.47 12.11
CA GLU A 116 -7.25 19.63 12.83
C GLU A 116 -6.58 19.28 14.18
N THR A 117 -7.00 18.17 14.78
CA THR A 117 -6.57 17.78 16.13
C THR A 117 -5.92 16.41 16.19
N MET A 118 -6.07 15.62 15.15
CA MET A 118 -5.69 14.19 15.12
C MET A 118 -6.44 13.34 16.18
N LYS A 119 -7.57 13.84 16.72
CA LYS A 119 -8.40 13.13 17.70
C LYS A 119 -9.19 12.03 16.99
N THR A 120 -9.24 10.84 17.59
CA THR A 120 -10.04 9.71 17.09
C THR A 120 -11.48 9.78 17.62
N SER A 121 -12.32 8.82 17.22
CA SER A 121 -13.67 8.63 17.80
C SER A 121 -13.66 8.27 19.29
N LYS A 122 -12.51 7.93 19.86
CA LYS A 122 -12.37 7.62 21.29
C LYS A 122 -11.76 8.78 22.08
N ASP A 123 -12.37 9.11 23.19
CA ASP A 123 -11.84 10.14 24.10
C ASP A 123 -10.42 9.83 24.58
N GLY A 124 -9.57 10.84 24.59
CA GLY A 124 -8.18 10.71 25.01
C GLY A 124 -7.28 9.94 24.05
N VAL A 125 -7.79 9.52 22.89
CA VAL A 125 -7.04 8.75 21.88
C VAL A 125 -6.82 9.58 20.63
N TYR A 126 -5.56 9.69 20.20
CA TYR A 126 -5.12 10.43 19.03
C TYR A 126 -4.34 9.49 18.10
N ALA A 127 -4.37 9.77 16.80
CA ALA A 127 -3.62 8.99 15.82
C ALA A 127 -3.11 9.91 14.70
N GLY A 128 -1.95 9.56 14.11
CA GLY A 128 -1.37 10.32 12.99
C GLY A 128 -0.36 9.50 12.21
N GLY A 129 0.05 9.99 11.05
CA GLY A 129 0.95 9.31 10.12
C GLY A 129 0.26 8.21 9.32
N ASP A 130 1.02 7.19 8.90
CA ASP A 130 0.58 6.16 7.95
C ASP A 130 -0.65 5.37 8.41
N VAL A 131 -0.89 5.29 9.71
CA VAL A 131 -2.09 4.63 10.25
C VAL A 131 -3.39 5.40 9.94
N VAL A 132 -3.27 6.69 9.61
CA VAL A 132 -4.39 7.58 9.25
C VAL A 132 -4.47 7.80 7.74
N THR A 133 -3.35 8.12 7.11
CA THR A 133 -3.29 8.55 5.70
C THR A 133 -2.96 7.43 4.72
N GLY A 134 -2.53 6.26 5.19
CA GLY A 134 -1.82 5.27 4.38
C GLY A 134 -0.34 5.63 4.23
N ALA A 135 0.40 4.81 3.49
CA ALA A 135 1.83 5.03 3.27
C ALA A 135 2.10 6.40 2.64
N ALA A 136 2.86 7.24 3.35
CA ALA A 136 3.18 8.61 2.96
C ALA A 136 4.64 8.95 3.33
N THR A 137 4.95 10.24 3.41
CA THR A 137 6.31 10.69 3.72
C THR A 137 6.52 10.88 5.24
N VAL A 138 7.77 10.73 5.67
CA VAL A 138 8.18 10.99 7.06
C VAL A 138 7.79 12.40 7.50
N ILE A 139 7.91 13.39 6.61
CA ILE A 139 7.56 14.78 6.92
C ILE A 139 6.06 14.92 7.28
N LEU A 140 5.18 14.26 6.54
CA LEU A 140 3.74 14.27 6.83
C LEU A 140 3.43 13.55 8.15
N ALA A 141 4.08 12.42 8.41
CA ALA A 141 3.92 11.69 9.68
C ALA A 141 4.38 12.54 10.88
N MET A 142 5.52 13.23 10.76
CA MET A 142 5.99 14.17 11.78
C MET A 142 5.04 15.36 11.97
N GLY A 143 4.47 15.90 10.90
CA GLY A 143 3.45 16.96 10.94
C GLY A 143 2.23 16.51 11.74
N ALA A 144 1.67 15.36 11.42
CA ALA A 144 0.53 14.78 12.13
C ALA A 144 0.83 14.57 13.63
N GLY A 145 2.04 14.06 13.96
CA GLY A 145 2.49 13.89 15.35
C GLY A 145 2.55 15.22 16.13
N LYS A 146 3.03 16.30 15.51
CA LYS A 146 3.06 17.64 16.13
C LYS A 146 1.65 18.17 16.35
N THR A 147 0.75 18.02 15.38
CA THR A 147 -0.66 18.43 15.52
C THR A 147 -1.34 17.69 16.67
N ALA A 148 -1.15 16.37 16.76
CA ALA A 148 -1.67 15.56 17.86
C ALA A 148 -1.11 16.01 19.22
N ALA A 149 0.20 16.25 19.31
CA ALA A 149 0.84 16.68 20.56
C ALA A 149 0.31 18.03 21.05
N GLN A 150 0.10 18.99 20.14
CA GLN A 150 -0.49 20.29 20.47
C GLN A 150 -1.93 20.14 20.96
N ALA A 151 -2.75 19.33 20.28
CA ALA A 151 -4.13 19.10 20.69
C ALA A 151 -4.23 18.39 22.06
N ILE A 152 -3.33 17.47 22.35
CA ILE A 152 -3.23 16.81 23.67
C ILE A 152 -2.87 17.83 24.76
N ASP A 153 -1.87 18.67 24.53
CA ASP A 153 -1.45 19.71 25.49
C ASP A 153 -2.57 20.69 25.79
N GLU A 154 -3.31 21.11 24.76
CA GLU A 154 -4.46 21.99 24.93
C GLU A 154 -5.64 21.32 25.68
N ALA A 155 -5.87 20.04 25.45
CA ALA A 155 -6.89 19.29 26.18
C ALA A 155 -6.57 19.16 27.67
N LEU A 156 -5.34 18.76 28.00
CA LEU A 156 -4.88 18.63 29.38
C LEU A 156 -4.92 19.95 30.15
N LYS A 157 -4.52 21.07 29.54
CA LYS A 157 -4.61 22.40 30.17
C LYS A 157 -6.03 22.88 30.45
N LYS A 158 -7.03 22.34 29.75
CA LYS A 158 -8.45 22.63 30.03
C LYS A 158 -9.00 21.80 31.19
N GLU A 159 -8.50 20.60 31.39
CA GLU A 159 -8.90 19.72 32.50
C GLU A 159 -8.31 20.21 33.86
N ASP A 160 -7.15 20.85 33.83
CA ASP A 160 -6.49 21.41 35.03
C ASP A 160 -7.08 22.76 35.50
N ARG A 161 -8.11 23.28 34.85
CA ARG A 161 -8.79 24.54 35.19
C ARG A 161 -10.19 24.29 35.76
#